data_b99cc2dc41ba5547319e397e05e5ba3b
#
_entry.id   b99cc2dc41ba5547319e397e05e5ba3b
#
_cell.length_a   1.000
_cell.length_b   1.000
_cell.length_c   1.000
_cell.angle_alpha   90.00
_cell.angle_beta   90.00
_cell.angle_gamma   90.00
#
_symmetry.space_group_name_H-M   'P 1'
#
loop_
_entity.id
_entity.type
_entity.pdbx_description
1 polymer ?
#
loop_
_entity_poly.entity_id
_entity_poly.type
_entity_poly.pdbx_seq_one_letter_code
_entity_poly.pdbx_strand_id
1 'polypeptide(L)'
;MVLKLRMENSLDLRSGGLLSIELAKELTKITHSVRDEYTDYIGRLAQSNSLTGLDWLVNVTCRNPYQTKIFDNFCKLRLLESCLDNNLQLNTVIVEDEGMYEAVDALCRKHGANFTVEFATTGGSAVLSRFMHLLRRVAILVYISLISFVIPILLKKKKIIPDHSIIYLDMFAKVSDFDENGDFIDRHYPGLLQTLERGQADKAWYAPILSIRAPDDLKLFINGVERSNNRFLIMEQWLNASDYLFAFFQSFKLPRRIKKVPDYCGVDISTIILRESALDIFSAGIFDSLLRYRFFQRLKKSRVKIDKVIDWSENQVVDRALCLGVRSFYPSVRIIGYQGFIVSEYYVSHEPSWYEREAGTTPDVICVMNEALVSRKKKYCPDQKIVVAPAFRFMNLMNYHSVVDSVRDIILLALPVHIDTSRMIIQLCLRVHEDFNYKFHIKLHPTVTKKKFLVEVPEASDSRFKFVEDSLYDLFPDTALLVSSDSSACFEAIYCGVAVIIIGNRTGPTFSPLDGIVSSEYWDVCYDPDCLMKMLATTDQSFKINRDMQLMPVTKESAKEFIAL
;
A
#
# COMPACT_ATOMS: atom_id res chain seq x y z
N MET A 1 -35.52 -20.07 -2.35
CA MET A 1 -36.00 -20.08 -0.94
C MET A 1 -35.05 -20.83 -0.02
N VAL A 2 -34.54 -22.00 -0.35
CA VAL A 2 -33.59 -22.78 0.47
C VAL A 2 -32.22 -22.10 0.61
N LEU A 3 -31.73 -21.40 -0.40
CA LEU A 3 -30.47 -20.63 -0.34
C LEU A 3 -30.57 -19.37 0.55
N LYS A 4 -31.75 -18.73 0.64
CA LYS A 4 -31.94 -17.54 1.52
C LYS A 4 -32.00 -17.92 3.01
N LEU A 5 -32.54 -19.09 3.34
CA LEU A 5 -32.60 -19.59 4.72
C LEU A 5 -31.27 -20.13 5.26
N ARG A 6 -30.32 -20.49 4.36
CA ARG A 6 -28.96 -20.88 4.77
C ARG A 6 -28.05 -19.69 5.12
N MET A 7 -28.38 -18.48 4.70
CA MET A 7 -27.53 -17.29 4.93
C MET A 7 -27.71 -16.64 6.31
N GLU A 8 -28.81 -16.89 7.02
CA GLU A 8 -29.11 -16.16 8.28
C GLU A 8 -28.26 -16.63 9.48
N ASN A 9 -27.62 -17.81 9.44
CA ASN A 9 -26.80 -18.34 10.53
C ASN A 9 -25.45 -18.91 10.04
N SER A 10 -24.92 -18.40 8.93
CA SER A 10 -23.61 -18.81 8.41
C SER A 10 -22.62 -17.65 8.40
N LEU A 11 -21.37 -17.91 8.81
CA LEU A 11 -20.26 -16.97 8.78
C LEU A 11 -19.27 -17.39 7.68
N ASP A 12 -19.21 -16.61 6.60
CA ASP A 12 -18.30 -16.87 5.49
C ASP A 12 -16.98 -16.09 5.67
N LEU A 13 -15.93 -16.78 6.08
CA LEU A 13 -14.59 -16.22 6.32
C LEU A 13 -13.65 -16.36 5.13
N ARG A 14 -14.12 -16.78 3.95
CA ARG A 14 -13.31 -16.84 2.74
C ARG A 14 -12.90 -15.44 2.26
N SER A 15 -11.83 -15.34 1.48
CA SER A 15 -11.55 -14.14 0.70
C SER A 15 -12.70 -13.92 -0.29
N GLY A 16 -13.43 -12.80 -0.15
CA GLY A 16 -14.62 -12.53 -0.93
C GLY A 16 -15.92 -13.12 -0.36
N GLY A 17 -15.89 -13.79 0.80
CA GLY A 17 -17.09 -14.19 1.57
C GLY A 17 -17.86 -12.95 2.01
N LEU A 18 -19.19 -12.92 1.75
CA LEU A 18 -20.01 -11.75 2.00
C LEU A 18 -20.61 -11.78 3.41
N LEU A 19 -20.16 -10.86 4.26
CA LEU A 19 -20.71 -10.67 5.60
C LEU A 19 -22.05 -9.90 5.59
N SER A 20 -22.88 -10.06 6.63
CA SER A 20 -23.96 -9.12 6.88
C SER A 20 -23.39 -7.71 7.15
N ILE A 21 -24.24 -6.69 7.03
CA ILE A 21 -23.79 -5.30 7.28
C ILE A 21 -23.33 -5.14 8.73
N GLU A 22 -24.04 -5.75 9.68
CA GLU A 22 -23.72 -5.73 11.10
C GLU A 22 -22.37 -6.37 11.37
N LEU A 23 -22.11 -7.55 10.80
CA LEU A 23 -20.83 -8.25 10.96
C LEU A 23 -19.68 -7.50 10.25
N ALA A 24 -19.94 -6.86 9.11
CA ALA A 24 -18.93 -6.04 8.43
C ALA A 24 -18.54 -4.79 9.26
N LYS A 25 -19.52 -4.14 9.88
CA LYS A 25 -19.29 -3.03 10.83
C LYS A 25 -18.53 -3.50 12.06
N GLU A 26 -18.91 -4.64 12.63
CA GLU A 26 -18.22 -5.22 13.80
C GLU A 26 -16.78 -5.62 13.44
N LEU A 27 -16.56 -6.23 12.25
CA LEU A 27 -15.22 -6.54 11.76
C LEU A 27 -14.35 -5.28 11.66
N THR A 28 -14.88 -4.20 11.10
CA THR A 28 -14.15 -2.92 10.99
C THR A 28 -13.79 -2.38 12.37
N LYS A 29 -14.70 -2.45 13.35
CA LYS A 29 -14.44 -2.04 14.75
C LYS A 29 -13.37 -2.92 15.41
N ILE A 30 -13.45 -4.24 15.27
CA ILE A 30 -12.47 -5.19 15.80
C ILE A 30 -11.09 -4.94 15.22
N THR A 31 -11.00 -4.54 13.96
CA THR A 31 -9.73 -4.30 13.26
C THR A 31 -8.85 -3.27 13.97
N HIS A 32 -9.42 -2.31 14.70
CA HIS A 32 -8.64 -1.36 15.50
C HIS A 32 -7.83 -2.03 16.62
N SER A 33 -8.40 -3.02 17.32
CA SER A 33 -7.65 -3.77 18.35
C SER A 33 -6.70 -4.79 17.73
N VAL A 34 -7.14 -5.48 16.67
CA VAL A 34 -6.31 -6.46 15.97
C VAL A 34 -5.04 -5.84 15.40
N ARG A 35 -5.07 -4.59 14.97
CA ARG A 35 -3.89 -3.86 14.51
C ARG A 35 -2.77 -3.84 15.56
N ASP A 36 -3.11 -3.58 16.82
CA ASP A 36 -2.17 -3.52 17.92
C ASP A 36 -1.63 -4.92 18.25
N GLU A 37 -2.52 -5.89 18.35
CA GLU A 37 -2.18 -7.30 18.57
C GLU A 37 -1.28 -7.88 17.47
N TYR A 38 -1.58 -7.54 16.21
CA TYR A 38 -0.81 -7.98 15.06
C TYR A 38 0.61 -7.42 15.07
N THR A 39 0.76 -6.14 15.42
CA THR A 39 2.09 -5.52 15.52
C THR A 39 2.94 -6.20 16.58
N ASP A 40 2.38 -6.46 17.76
CA ASP A 40 3.07 -7.18 18.83
C ASP A 40 3.35 -8.65 18.45
N TYR A 41 2.37 -9.30 17.81
CA TYR A 41 2.52 -10.68 17.35
C TYR A 41 3.70 -10.87 16.39
N ILE A 42 3.84 -9.99 15.39
CA ILE A 42 4.97 -10.05 14.45
C ILE A 42 6.31 -9.83 15.18
N GLY A 43 6.33 -8.95 16.18
CA GLY A 43 7.51 -8.80 17.05
C GLY A 43 7.87 -10.07 17.80
N ARG A 44 6.89 -10.71 18.46
CA ARG A 44 7.07 -11.99 19.17
C ARG A 44 7.49 -13.12 18.20
N LEU A 45 6.92 -13.17 17.00
CA LEU A 45 7.32 -14.12 15.96
C LEU A 45 8.79 -13.96 15.59
N ALA A 46 9.23 -12.70 15.37
CA ALA A 46 10.62 -12.40 15.07
C ALA A 46 11.57 -12.81 16.21
N GLN A 47 11.23 -12.47 17.45
CA GLN A 47 12.00 -12.85 18.65
C GLN A 47 12.09 -14.37 18.83
N SER A 48 10.97 -15.09 18.69
CA SER A 48 10.91 -16.56 18.83
C SER A 48 11.81 -17.26 17.82
N ASN A 49 12.06 -16.64 16.66
CA ASN A 49 12.93 -17.15 15.62
C ASN A 49 14.32 -16.50 15.59
N SER A 50 14.62 -15.60 16.52
CA SER A 50 15.88 -14.83 16.61
C SER A 50 16.23 -14.17 15.26
N LEU A 51 15.24 -13.53 14.62
CA LEU A 51 15.45 -12.88 13.32
C LEU A 51 16.29 -11.62 13.48
N THR A 52 17.31 -11.48 12.65
CA THR A 52 18.23 -10.34 12.65
C THR A 52 18.57 -9.87 11.23
N GLY A 53 18.82 -8.58 11.05
CA GLY A 53 19.29 -8.01 9.78
C GLY A 53 18.45 -8.46 8.58
N LEU A 54 19.06 -9.18 7.64
CA LEU A 54 18.39 -9.63 6.41
C LEU A 54 17.21 -10.59 6.65
N ASP A 55 17.12 -11.26 7.81
CA ASP A 55 15.98 -12.15 8.12
C ASP A 55 14.64 -11.38 8.16
N TRP A 56 14.68 -10.06 8.33
CA TRP A 56 13.51 -9.18 8.28
C TRP A 56 13.03 -8.83 6.86
N LEU A 57 13.76 -9.28 5.82
CA LEU A 57 13.38 -9.04 4.43
C LEU A 57 12.42 -10.11 3.90
N VAL A 58 11.36 -10.41 4.65
CA VAL A 58 10.27 -11.31 4.26
C VAL A 58 8.92 -10.62 4.47
N ASN A 59 7.95 -10.91 3.61
CA ASN A 59 6.65 -10.22 3.66
C ASN A 59 5.90 -10.49 4.97
N VAL A 60 6.05 -11.68 5.55
CA VAL A 60 5.45 -12.04 6.85
C VAL A 60 5.80 -11.03 7.94
N THR A 61 7.03 -10.48 7.94
CA THR A 61 7.45 -9.49 8.93
C THR A 61 7.08 -8.05 8.57
N CYS A 62 6.68 -7.78 7.32
CA CYS A 62 6.40 -6.41 6.83
C CYS A 62 5.10 -5.81 7.35
N ARG A 63 4.19 -6.62 7.88
CA ARG A 63 2.89 -6.17 8.38
C ARG A 63 2.03 -5.47 7.31
N ASN A 64 2.30 -5.73 6.03
CA ASN A 64 1.54 -5.17 4.94
C ASN A 64 0.34 -6.07 4.60
N PRO A 65 -0.92 -5.61 4.79
CA PRO A 65 -2.12 -6.42 4.60
C PRO A 65 -2.37 -6.83 3.14
N TYR A 66 -1.70 -6.18 2.18
CA TYR A 66 -1.80 -6.54 0.76
C TYR A 66 -0.73 -7.55 0.31
N GLN A 67 0.30 -7.79 1.13
CA GLN A 67 1.36 -8.73 0.81
C GLN A 67 1.12 -10.12 1.41
N THR A 68 0.43 -10.18 2.56
CA THR A 68 0.09 -11.44 3.25
C THR A 68 -1.36 -11.40 3.73
N LYS A 69 -1.99 -12.55 3.86
CA LYS A 69 -3.34 -12.69 4.41
C LYS A 69 -3.38 -12.73 5.95
N ILE A 70 -2.23 -12.62 6.63
CA ILE A 70 -2.14 -12.82 8.08
C ILE A 70 -3.03 -11.83 8.84
N PHE A 71 -2.96 -10.54 8.49
CA PHE A 71 -3.78 -9.51 9.14
C PHE A 71 -5.28 -9.74 8.95
N ASP A 72 -5.71 -10.07 7.73
CA ASP A 72 -7.10 -10.38 7.43
C ASP A 72 -7.59 -11.62 8.19
N ASN A 73 -6.76 -12.68 8.25
CA ASN A 73 -7.04 -13.88 9.01
C ASN A 73 -7.16 -13.60 10.52
N PHE A 74 -6.32 -12.72 11.07
CA PHE A 74 -6.41 -12.27 12.47
C PHE A 74 -7.72 -11.55 12.74
N CYS A 75 -8.12 -10.63 11.86
CA CYS A 75 -9.41 -9.93 11.96
C CYS A 75 -10.58 -10.92 11.91
N LYS A 76 -10.55 -11.90 11.02
CA LYS A 76 -11.59 -12.93 10.87
C LYS A 76 -11.67 -13.87 12.08
N LEU A 77 -10.54 -14.28 12.64
CA LEU A 77 -10.51 -15.10 13.87
C LEU A 77 -11.07 -14.32 15.07
N ARG A 78 -10.72 -13.04 15.20
CA ARG A 78 -11.30 -12.17 16.25
C ARG A 78 -12.79 -11.92 16.05
N LEU A 79 -13.26 -11.77 14.78
CA LEU A 79 -14.68 -11.67 14.51
C LEU A 79 -15.43 -12.95 14.96
N LEU A 80 -14.89 -14.12 14.62
CA LEU A 80 -15.46 -15.39 15.09
C LEU A 80 -15.49 -15.48 16.61
N GLU A 81 -14.39 -15.15 17.29
CA GLU A 81 -14.33 -15.13 18.76
C GLU A 81 -15.38 -14.19 19.34
N SER A 82 -15.53 -12.97 18.81
CA SER A 82 -16.58 -12.02 19.21
C SER A 82 -17.99 -12.58 18.99
N CYS A 83 -18.23 -13.28 17.88
CA CYS A 83 -19.52 -13.94 17.64
C CYS A 83 -19.82 -15.02 18.70
N LEU A 84 -18.81 -15.81 19.08
CA LEU A 84 -18.92 -16.87 20.08
C LEU A 84 -19.15 -16.29 21.49
N ASP A 85 -18.41 -15.26 21.87
CA ASP A 85 -18.55 -14.59 23.17
C ASP A 85 -19.93 -13.93 23.35
N ASN A 86 -20.49 -13.41 22.25
CA ASN A 86 -21.84 -12.83 22.24
C ASN A 86 -22.95 -13.88 22.04
N ASN A 87 -22.63 -15.19 22.10
CA ASN A 87 -23.56 -16.30 21.93
C ASN A 87 -24.39 -16.23 20.62
N LEU A 88 -23.76 -15.72 19.53
CA LEU A 88 -24.41 -15.71 18.23
C LEU A 88 -24.63 -17.15 17.75
N GLN A 89 -25.87 -17.47 17.38
CA GLN A 89 -26.23 -18.81 16.92
C GLN A 89 -25.70 -19.03 15.50
N LEU A 90 -24.49 -19.60 15.39
CA LEU A 90 -23.91 -20.00 14.11
C LEU A 90 -24.21 -21.48 13.84
N ASN A 91 -24.65 -21.79 12.61
CA ASN A 91 -24.82 -23.16 12.16
C ASN A 91 -23.61 -23.63 11.34
N THR A 92 -23.01 -22.73 10.60
CA THR A 92 -21.89 -23.04 9.68
C THR A 92 -20.88 -21.91 9.64
N VAL A 93 -19.60 -22.24 9.67
CA VAL A 93 -18.49 -21.34 9.34
C VAL A 93 -17.78 -21.86 8.11
N ILE A 94 -17.62 -21.00 7.08
CA ILE A 94 -17.04 -21.40 5.80
C ILE A 94 -15.63 -20.79 5.72
N VAL A 95 -14.63 -21.62 5.41
CA VAL A 95 -13.22 -21.22 5.28
C VAL A 95 -12.63 -21.68 3.94
N GLU A 96 -11.58 -21.02 3.48
CA GLU A 96 -10.99 -21.30 2.15
C GLU A 96 -9.71 -22.14 2.20
N ASP A 97 -9.07 -22.28 3.35
CA ASP A 97 -7.80 -22.99 3.47
C ASP A 97 -7.64 -23.77 4.77
N GLU A 98 -6.71 -24.73 4.74
CA GLU A 98 -6.45 -25.67 5.81
C GLU A 98 -6.04 -24.96 7.13
N GLY A 99 -5.21 -23.90 7.04
CA GLY A 99 -4.77 -23.18 8.24
C GLY A 99 -5.91 -22.46 8.94
N MET A 100 -6.82 -21.83 8.18
CA MET A 100 -8.03 -21.22 8.74
C MET A 100 -8.99 -22.31 9.28
N TYR A 101 -9.10 -23.46 8.62
CA TYR A 101 -9.90 -24.56 9.11
C TYR A 101 -9.42 -25.04 10.49
N GLU A 102 -8.10 -25.31 10.63
CA GLU A 102 -7.50 -25.77 11.89
C GLU A 102 -7.69 -24.74 13.01
N ALA A 103 -7.45 -23.46 12.71
CA ALA A 103 -7.58 -22.37 13.70
C ALA A 103 -9.03 -22.17 14.14
N VAL A 104 -9.99 -22.20 13.19
CA VAL A 104 -11.42 -22.08 13.48
C VAL A 104 -11.91 -23.28 14.30
N ASP A 105 -11.56 -24.51 13.93
CA ASP A 105 -11.91 -25.73 14.66
C ASP A 105 -11.35 -25.73 16.10
N ALA A 106 -10.09 -25.29 16.27
CA ALA A 106 -9.49 -25.15 17.58
C ALA A 106 -10.20 -24.08 18.44
N LEU A 107 -10.61 -22.95 17.83
CA LEU A 107 -11.34 -21.88 18.52
C LEU A 107 -12.74 -22.37 18.94
N CYS A 108 -13.43 -23.13 18.07
CA CYS A 108 -14.71 -23.74 18.41
C CYS A 108 -14.60 -24.68 19.61
N ARG A 109 -13.60 -25.56 19.60
CA ARG A 109 -13.36 -26.48 20.74
C ARG A 109 -13.09 -25.73 22.04
N LYS A 110 -12.30 -24.66 21.98
CA LYS A 110 -11.99 -23.78 23.12
C LYS A 110 -13.23 -23.17 23.75
N HIS A 111 -14.21 -22.75 22.94
CA HIS A 111 -15.47 -22.13 23.40
C HIS A 111 -16.61 -23.14 23.58
N GLY A 112 -16.40 -24.45 23.34
CA GLY A 112 -17.46 -25.46 23.42
C GLY A 112 -18.58 -25.26 22.39
N ALA A 113 -18.29 -24.55 21.31
CA ALA A 113 -19.27 -24.25 20.27
C ALA A 113 -19.51 -25.46 19.35
N ASN A 114 -20.77 -25.66 18.96
CA ASN A 114 -21.17 -26.80 18.15
C ASN A 114 -21.78 -26.28 16.82
N PHE A 115 -20.94 -26.04 15.82
CA PHE A 115 -21.35 -25.74 14.45
C PHE A 115 -20.45 -26.48 13.43
N THR A 116 -20.91 -26.54 12.18
CA THR A 116 -20.16 -27.19 11.10
C THR A 116 -19.12 -26.24 10.52
N VAL A 117 -17.87 -26.65 10.44
CA VAL A 117 -16.85 -25.93 9.67
C VAL A 117 -16.79 -26.53 8.26
N GLU A 118 -17.17 -25.75 7.26
CA GLU A 118 -17.10 -26.16 5.86
C GLU A 118 -15.79 -25.67 5.23
N PHE A 119 -15.06 -26.59 4.62
CA PHE A 119 -13.86 -26.31 3.86
C PHE A 119 -14.16 -26.32 2.36
N ALA A 120 -14.07 -25.18 1.71
CA ALA A 120 -14.26 -25.07 0.27
C ALA A 120 -13.01 -25.58 -0.47
N THR A 121 -12.95 -26.88 -0.77
CA THR A 121 -11.88 -27.45 -1.59
C THR A 121 -11.94 -26.95 -3.03
N THR A 122 -10.93 -26.21 -3.46
CA THR A 122 -10.69 -26.02 -4.89
C THR A 122 -10.07 -27.31 -5.42
N GLY A 123 -10.86 -28.07 -6.20
CA GLY A 123 -10.46 -29.36 -6.75
C GLY A 123 -9.19 -29.25 -7.61
N GLY A 124 -8.14 -29.94 -7.20
CA GLY A 124 -6.88 -30.05 -7.92
C GLY A 124 -5.79 -30.65 -7.02
N SER A 125 -4.79 -31.33 -7.60
CA SER A 125 -3.63 -31.82 -6.83
C SER A 125 -2.86 -30.63 -6.25
N ALA A 126 -3.07 -30.36 -4.96
CA ALA A 126 -2.41 -29.25 -4.25
C ALA A 126 -0.88 -29.30 -4.37
N VAL A 127 -0.27 -30.47 -4.46
CA VAL A 127 1.17 -30.68 -4.63
C VAL A 127 1.65 -30.22 -6.00
N LEU A 128 0.94 -30.60 -7.07
CA LEU A 128 1.29 -30.19 -8.44
C LEU A 128 1.13 -28.67 -8.61
N SER A 129 0.08 -28.10 -8.06
CA SER A 129 -0.15 -26.64 -8.07
C SER A 129 0.99 -25.89 -7.35
N ARG A 130 1.41 -26.32 -6.16
CA ARG A 130 2.52 -25.73 -5.41
C ARG A 130 3.84 -25.82 -6.18
N PHE A 131 4.12 -26.97 -6.80
CA PHE A 131 5.33 -27.15 -7.60
C PHE A 131 5.34 -26.25 -8.84
N MET A 132 4.23 -26.17 -9.57
CA MET A 132 4.10 -25.28 -10.73
C MET A 132 4.24 -23.80 -10.34
N HIS A 133 3.70 -23.41 -9.18
CA HIS A 133 3.85 -22.07 -8.64
C HIS A 133 5.31 -21.73 -8.32
N LEU A 134 6.05 -22.68 -7.73
CA LEU A 134 7.47 -22.53 -7.45
C LEU A 134 8.30 -22.39 -8.74
N LEU A 135 8.05 -23.24 -9.74
CA LEU A 135 8.72 -23.15 -11.04
C LEU A 135 8.46 -21.79 -11.72
N ARG A 136 7.20 -21.32 -11.69
CA ARG A 136 6.84 -20.00 -12.22
C ARG A 136 7.63 -18.88 -11.53
N ARG A 137 7.79 -18.93 -10.21
CA ARG A 137 8.57 -17.93 -9.47
C ARG A 137 10.04 -17.97 -9.86
N VAL A 138 10.66 -19.14 -9.92
CA VAL A 138 12.04 -19.28 -10.39
C VAL A 138 12.19 -18.70 -11.80
N ALA A 139 11.26 -19.01 -12.72
CA ALA A 139 11.27 -18.44 -14.07
C ALA A 139 11.18 -16.92 -14.06
N ILE A 140 10.37 -16.34 -13.17
CA ILE A 140 10.27 -14.88 -12.99
C ILE A 140 11.62 -14.31 -12.52
N LEU A 141 12.30 -14.92 -11.54
CA LEU A 141 13.60 -14.43 -11.07
C LEU A 141 14.68 -14.50 -12.17
N VAL A 142 14.67 -15.58 -12.96
CA VAL A 142 15.56 -15.70 -14.13
C VAL A 142 15.26 -14.58 -15.13
N TYR A 143 13.99 -14.35 -15.44
CA TYR A 143 13.56 -13.29 -16.33
C TYR A 143 14.00 -11.90 -15.84
N ILE A 144 13.77 -11.59 -14.55
CA ILE A 144 14.22 -10.35 -13.90
C ILE A 144 15.74 -10.21 -14.07
N SER A 145 16.49 -11.25 -13.79
CA SER A 145 17.95 -11.24 -13.90
C SER A 145 18.40 -10.96 -15.34
N LEU A 146 17.79 -11.60 -16.33
CA LEU A 146 18.10 -11.38 -17.74
C LEU A 146 17.81 -9.93 -18.18
N ILE A 147 16.63 -9.40 -17.83
CA ILE A 147 16.30 -8.00 -18.12
C ILE A 147 17.30 -7.06 -17.46
N SER A 148 17.65 -7.30 -16.21
CA SER A 148 18.59 -6.47 -15.47
C SER A 148 19.99 -6.45 -16.11
N PHE A 149 20.44 -7.52 -16.75
CA PHE A 149 21.68 -7.52 -17.53
C PHE A 149 21.56 -6.76 -18.86
N VAL A 150 20.36 -6.64 -19.41
CA VAL A 150 20.12 -5.90 -20.67
C VAL A 150 20.05 -4.38 -20.41
N ILE A 151 19.56 -3.93 -19.26
CA ILE A 151 19.41 -2.51 -18.92
C ILE A 151 20.71 -1.71 -19.11
N PRO A 152 21.88 -2.12 -18.59
CA PRO A 152 23.14 -1.40 -18.79
C PRO A 152 23.58 -1.33 -20.27
N ILE A 153 23.15 -2.30 -21.08
CA ILE A 153 23.45 -2.35 -22.52
C ILE A 153 22.56 -1.36 -23.28
N LEU A 154 21.30 -1.24 -22.88
CA LEU A 154 20.34 -0.29 -23.48
C LEU A 154 20.67 1.15 -23.11
N LEU A 155 21.23 1.40 -21.92
CA LEU A 155 21.66 2.71 -21.47
C LEU A 155 22.92 3.14 -22.22
N LYS A 156 22.80 4.16 -23.08
CA LYS A 156 23.92 4.76 -23.82
C LYS A 156 24.80 5.61 -22.89
N LYS A 157 24.17 6.28 -21.90
CA LYS A 157 24.90 7.02 -20.86
C LYS A 157 25.72 6.04 -20.04
N LYS A 158 27.04 6.25 -20.05
CA LYS A 158 27.95 5.47 -19.23
C LYS A 158 27.66 5.71 -17.76
N LYS A 159 27.90 4.67 -16.95
CA LYS A 159 27.90 4.77 -15.49
C LYS A 159 28.79 5.94 -15.05
N ILE A 160 28.18 6.92 -14.39
CA ILE A 160 28.87 8.09 -13.86
C ILE A 160 29.15 7.84 -12.37
N ILE A 161 30.40 7.95 -11.98
CA ILE A 161 30.79 7.97 -10.56
C ILE A 161 30.78 9.43 -10.14
N PRO A 162 29.89 9.83 -9.16
CA PRO A 162 29.90 11.20 -8.68
C PRO A 162 31.28 11.57 -8.08
N ASP A 163 31.79 12.73 -8.43
CA ASP A 163 33.05 13.29 -7.91
C ASP A 163 32.86 13.96 -6.54
N HIS A 164 31.62 14.24 -6.17
CA HIS A 164 31.20 14.84 -4.90
C HIS A 164 30.27 13.92 -4.11
N SER A 165 29.94 14.30 -2.90
CA SER A 165 28.95 13.61 -2.07
C SER A 165 27.54 13.90 -2.57
N ILE A 166 26.71 12.86 -2.66
CA ILE A 166 25.37 12.95 -3.23
C ILE A 166 24.27 12.87 -2.17
N ILE A 167 23.12 13.47 -2.51
CA ILE A 167 21.85 13.24 -1.84
C ILE A 167 21.14 12.16 -2.66
N TYR A 168 20.94 11.00 -2.07
CA TYR A 168 20.26 9.87 -2.71
C TYR A 168 18.75 10.04 -2.54
N LEU A 169 18.00 10.17 -3.66
CA LEU A 169 16.55 10.30 -3.68
C LEU A 169 15.94 9.00 -4.19
N ASP A 170 15.28 8.27 -3.32
CA ASP A 170 14.58 7.05 -3.69
C ASP A 170 13.24 7.33 -4.35
N MET A 171 12.87 6.51 -5.36
CA MET A 171 11.59 6.61 -6.05
C MET A 171 11.19 5.30 -6.71
N PHE A 172 9.88 5.07 -6.83
CA PHE A 172 9.36 4.00 -7.68
C PHE A 172 9.22 4.47 -9.12
N ALA A 173 9.90 3.79 -10.05
CA ALA A 173 9.88 4.14 -11.46
C ALA A 173 8.56 3.79 -12.14
N LYS A 174 8.04 4.74 -12.92
CA LYS A 174 6.88 4.57 -13.80
C LYS A 174 7.21 5.10 -15.20
N VAL A 175 6.58 4.54 -16.22
CA VAL A 175 6.72 5.05 -17.60
C VAL A 175 6.26 6.51 -17.69
N SER A 176 5.21 6.86 -16.95
CA SER A 176 4.64 8.21 -16.88
C SER A 176 5.47 9.22 -16.07
N ASP A 177 6.68 8.85 -15.62
CA ASP A 177 7.61 9.81 -14.99
C ASP A 177 8.35 10.67 -16.03
N PHE A 178 8.09 10.43 -17.31
CA PHE A 178 8.59 11.25 -18.40
C PHE A 178 7.42 11.68 -19.29
N ASP A 179 7.38 12.95 -19.67
CA ASP A 179 6.40 13.47 -20.61
C ASP A 179 6.74 13.09 -22.06
N GLU A 180 5.92 13.53 -23.01
CA GLU A 180 6.11 13.29 -24.44
C GLU A 180 7.41 13.91 -24.99
N ASN A 181 7.91 14.97 -24.36
CA ASN A 181 9.17 15.62 -24.70
C ASN A 181 10.38 14.91 -24.10
N GLY A 182 10.16 14.01 -23.13
CA GLY A 182 11.18 13.30 -22.36
C GLY A 182 11.65 14.07 -21.13
N ASP A 183 10.92 15.10 -20.71
CA ASP A 183 11.20 15.81 -19.47
C ASP A 183 10.72 14.98 -18.27
N PHE A 184 11.55 14.96 -17.22
CA PHE A 184 11.26 14.18 -16.03
C PHE A 184 10.22 14.88 -15.14
N ILE A 185 9.15 14.17 -14.82
CA ILE A 185 8.08 14.59 -13.92
C ILE A 185 8.29 13.92 -12.57
N ASP A 186 8.83 14.66 -11.62
CA ASP A 186 8.98 14.18 -10.25
C ASP A 186 7.61 14.08 -9.56
N ARG A 187 7.16 12.84 -9.33
CA ARG A 187 5.87 12.54 -8.68
C ARG A 187 6.01 12.27 -7.18
N HIS A 188 7.24 12.11 -6.69
CA HIS A 188 7.53 11.78 -5.29
C HIS A 188 7.87 13.04 -4.50
N TYR A 189 8.69 13.91 -5.09
CA TYR A 189 9.16 15.15 -4.46
C TYR A 189 8.95 16.36 -5.40
N PRO A 190 7.73 16.56 -5.98
CA PRO A 190 7.52 17.65 -6.92
C PRO A 190 7.86 18.99 -6.30
N GLY A 191 8.61 19.82 -7.02
CA GLY A 191 9.05 21.12 -6.53
C GLY A 191 10.32 21.10 -5.64
N LEU A 192 10.79 19.94 -5.17
CA LEU A 192 11.97 19.87 -4.29
C LEU A 192 13.20 20.51 -4.95
N LEU A 193 13.61 20.03 -6.13
CA LEU A 193 14.83 20.53 -6.78
C LEU A 193 14.73 22.00 -7.20
N GLN A 194 13.52 22.47 -7.56
CA GLN A 194 13.27 23.86 -7.94
C GLN A 194 13.36 24.83 -6.75
N THR A 195 13.11 24.34 -5.53
CA THR A 195 13.18 25.15 -4.31
C THR A 195 14.56 25.19 -3.69
N LEU A 196 15.44 24.25 -4.02
CA LEU A 196 16.80 24.17 -3.51
C LEU A 196 17.75 25.15 -4.20
N GLU A 197 18.79 25.56 -3.48
CA GLU A 197 19.92 26.26 -4.08
C GLU A 197 20.62 25.37 -5.11
N ARG A 198 21.13 25.95 -6.20
CA ARG A 198 21.75 25.22 -7.31
C ARG A 198 22.81 24.21 -6.84
N GLY A 199 23.65 24.57 -5.89
CA GLY A 199 24.69 23.68 -5.36
C GLY A 199 24.17 22.49 -4.54
N GLN A 200 22.96 22.57 -3.99
CA GLN A 200 22.26 21.46 -3.32
C GLN A 200 21.50 20.61 -4.35
N ALA A 201 20.80 21.25 -5.28
CA ALA A 201 20.09 20.56 -6.36
C ALA A 201 21.07 19.72 -7.22
N ASP A 202 22.26 20.23 -7.46
CA ASP A 202 23.33 19.52 -8.18
C ASP A 202 23.82 18.25 -7.49
N LYS A 203 23.63 18.11 -6.18
CA LYS A 203 23.97 16.90 -5.41
C LYS A 203 22.86 15.85 -5.42
N ALA A 204 21.65 16.17 -5.84
CA ALA A 204 20.52 15.26 -5.84
C ALA A 204 20.61 14.25 -6.99
N TRP A 205 20.49 12.96 -6.65
CA TRP A 205 20.48 11.84 -7.59
C TRP A 205 19.29 10.96 -7.34
N TYR A 206 18.43 10.80 -8.34
CA TYR A 206 17.30 9.89 -8.27
C TYR A 206 17.75 8.44 -8.41
N ALA A 207 17.24 7.58 -7.56
CA ALA A 207 17.53 6.15 -7.57
C ALA A 207 16.24 5.36 -7.79
N PRO A 208 15.82 5.15 -9.04
CA PRO A 208 14.57 4.52 -9.35
C PRO A 208 14.58 3.03 -9.03
N ILE A 209 13.53 2.56 -8.34
CA ILE A 209 13.20 1.15 -8.20
C ILE A 209 12.45 0.73 -9.46
N LEU A 210 13.07 -0.10 -10.29
CA LEU A 210 12.50 -0.56 -11.54
C LEU A 210 11.52 -1.72 -11.32
N SER A 211 10.25 -1.40 -11.08
CA SER A 211 9.16 -2.40 -11.10
C SER A 211 8.60 -2.64 -12.51
N ILE A 212 9.06 -1.89 -13.51
CA ILE A 212 8.69 -1.99 -14.92
C ILE A 212 9.30 -3.27 -15.51
N ARG A 213 8.46 -4.20 -15.96
CA ARG A 213 8.92 -5.51 -16.48
C ARG A 213 8.56 -5.74 -17.95
N ALA A 214 7.58 -5.01 -18.50
CA ALA A 214 7.27 -5.08 -19.92
C ALA A 214 8.40 -4.45 -20.74
N PRO A 215 8.92 -5.13 -21.78
CA PRO A 215 10.08 -4.63 -22.55
C PRO A 215 9.87 -3.26 -23.18
N ASP A 216 8.67 -2.99 -23.72
CA ASP A 216 8.35 -1.71 -24.35
C ASP A 216 8.31 -0.58 -23.30
N ASP A 217 7.67 -0.80 -22.16
CA ASP A 217 7.62 0.16 -21.08
C ASP A 217 9.01 0.45 -20.50
N LEU A 218 9.83 -0.59 -20.35
CA LEU A 218 11.22 -0.44 -19.91
C LEU A 218 12.05 0.39 -20.90
N LYS A 219 11.86 0.15 -22.21
CA LYS A 219 12.53 0.93 -23.26
C LYS A 219 12.11 2.39 -23.22
N LEU A 220 10.81 2.67 -23.02
CA LEU A 220 10.31 4.05 -22.87
C LEU A 220 10.94 4.74 -21.67
N PHE A 221 10.99 4.07 -20.50
CA PHE A 221 11.61 4.60 -19.30
C PHE A 221 13.11 4.89 -19.51
N ILE A 222 13.86 3.95 -20.09
CA ILE A 222 15.29 4.11 -20.39
C ILE A 222 15.52 5.29 -21.34
N ASN A 223 14.70 5.44 -22.38
CA ASN A 223 14.80 6.58 -23.30
C ASN A 223 14.55 7.91 -22.58
N GLY A 224 13.61 7.94 -21.62
CA GLY A 224 13.36 9.11 -20.79
C GLY A 224 14.60 9.46 -19.93
N VAL A 225 15.19 8.47 -19.24
CA VAL A 225 16.43 8.65 -18.47
C VAL A 225 17.57 9.20 -19.35
N GLU A 226 17.71 8.68 -20.59
CA GLU A 226 18.73 9.12 -21.54
C GLU A 226 18.57 10.58 -21.99
N ARG A 227 17.35 11.05 -22.17
CA ARG A 227 17.03 12.42 -22.60
C ARG A 227 17.05 13.41 -21.45
N SER A 228 16.72 12.97 -20.25
CA SER A 228 16.60 13.83 -19.09
C SER A 228 17.92 14.49 -18.69
N ASN A 229 17.84 15.73 -18.21
CA ASN A 229 18.93 16.48 -17.58
C ASN A 229 19.14 16.11 -16.11
N ASN A 230 18.21 15.37 -15.50
CA ASN A 230 18.33 14.89 -14.13
C ASN A 230 19.35 13.75 -14.03
N ARG A 231 19.88 13.58 -12.82
CA ARG A 231 20.88 12.57 -12.52
C ARG A 231 20.24 11.33 -11.93
N PHE A 232 20.53 10.16 -12.52
CA PHE A 232 19.96 8.90 -12.09
C PHE A 232 21.04 7.90 -11.68
N LEU A 233 20.78 7.16 -10.60
CA LEU A 233 21.55 5.99 -10.17
C LEU A 233 20.75 4.74 -10.53
N ILE A 234 20.98 4.20 -11.70
CA ILE A 234 20.30 2.97 -12.14
C ILE A 234 21.03 1.77 -11.52
N MET A 235 20.37 1.08 -10.59
CA MET A 235 20.95 0.00 -9.77
C MET A 235 21.64 -1.07 -10.63
N GLU A 236 21.05 -1.45 -11.74
CA GLU A 236 21.52 -2.49 -12.64
C GLU A 236 22.90 -2.20 -13.27
N GLN A 237 23.30 -0.92 -13.38
CA GLN A 237 24.65 -0.56 -13.84
C GLN A 237 25.76 -0.87 -12.82
N TRP A 238 25.40 -1.17 -11.60
CA TRP A 238 26.36 -1.36 -10.48
C TRP A 238 26.46 -2.82 -10.05
N LEU A 239 25.42 -3.60 -10.27
CA LEU A 239 25.35 -5.00 -9.90
C LEU A 239 26.15 -5.90 -10.85
N ASN A 240 26.55 -7.06 -10.36
CA ASN A 240 27.19 -8.09 -11.15
C ASN A 240 26.57 -9.47 -10.86
N ALA A 241 26.96 -10.50 -11.62
CA ALA A 241 26.40 -11.85 -11.51
C ALA A 241 26.39 -12.42 -10.09
N SER A 242 27.43 -12.13 -9.29
CA SER A 242 27.48 -12.61 -7.89
C SER A 242 26.39 -12.03 -7.00
N ASP A 243 25.86 -10.84 -7.34
CA ASP A 243 24.78 -10.19 -6.57
C ASP A 243 23.44 -10.88 -6.85
N TYR A 244 23.20 -11.28 -8.10
CA TYR A 244 22.00 -12.04 -8.49
C TYR A 244 22.02 -13.44 -7.89
N LEU A 245 23.16 -14.12 -7.88
CA LEU A 245 23.31 -15.41 -7.20
C LEU A 245 23.06 -15.28 -5.69
N PHE A 246 23.62 -14.25 -5.06
CA PHE A 246 23.35 -13.97 -3.64
C PHE A 246 21.85 -13.77 -3.38
N ALA A 247 21.20 -12.91 -4.17
CA ALA A 247 19.77 -12.63 -4.04
C ALA A 247 18.92 -13.91 -4.26
N PHE A 248 19.27 -14.73 -5.25
CA PHE A 248 18.60 -15.99 -5.53
C PHE A 248 18.66 -16.95 -4.34
N PHE A 249 19.84 -17.21 -3.81
CA PHE A 249 19.99 -18.13 -2.68
C PHE A 249 19.36 -17.59 -1.39
N GLN A 250 19.45 -16.29 -1.14
CA GLN A 250 18.84 -15.70 0.05
C GLN A 250 17.31 -15.66 -0.05
N SER A 251 16.72 -15.39 -1.22
CA SER A 251 15.26 -15.42 -1.41
C SER A 251 14.65 -16.82 -1.16
N PHE A 252 15.44 -17.86 -1.30
CA PHE A 252 15.08 -19.22 -0.90
C PHE A 252 15.24 -19.47 0.60
N LYS A 253 16.30 -18.92 1.20
CA LYS A 253 16.72 -19.23 2.58
C LYS A 253 15.95 -18.41 3.62
N LEU A 254 15.74 -17.12 3.38
CA LEU A 254 15.19 -16.19 4.38
C LEU A 254 13.79 -16.60 4.85
N PRO A 255 12.80 -16.92 3.97
CA PRO A 255 11.48 -17.32 4.42
C PRO A 255 11.48 -18.55 5.33
N ARG A 256 12.46 -19.44 5.17
CA ARG A 256 12.62 -20.67 5.96
C ARG A 256 13.22 -20.46 7.35
N ARG A 257 13.56 -19.23 7.70
CA ARG A 257 14.03 -18.89 9.05
C ARG A 257 12.89 -18.91 10.06
N ILE A 258 11.65 -18.70 9.62
CA ILE A 258 10.45 -18.76 10.45
C ILE A 258 10.10 -20.25 10.66
N LYS A 259 10.21 -20.71 11.92
CA LYS A 259 9.97 -22.11 12.32
C LYS A 259 9.11 -22.22 13.57
N LYS A 260 9.28 -21.29 14.51
CA LYS A 260 8.54 -21.24 15.77
C LYS A 260 7.45 -20.18 15.63
N VAL A 261 6.23 -20.61 15.78
CA VAL A 261 5.04 -19.74 15.60
C VAL A 261 4.34 -19.62 16.95
N PRO A 262 4.22 -18.41 17.51
CA PRO A 262 3.41 -18.17 18.70
C PRO A 262 1.93 -18.40 18.42
N ASP A 263 1.19 -18.80 19.46
CA ASP A 263 -0.27 -18.88 19.40
C ASP A 263 -0.91 -17.49 19.22
N TYR A 264 -2.11 -17.48 18.58
CA TYR A 264 -2.97 -16.31 18.51
C TYR A 264 -4.39 -16.67 18.97
N CYS A 265 -5.04 -15.82 19.76
CA CYS A 265 -6.33 -16.14 20.42
C CYS A 265 -6.31 -17.43 21.26
N GLY A 266 -5.12 -17.87 21.71
CA GLY A 266 -4.93 -19.13 22.44
C GLY A 266 -5.14 -20.38 21.59
N VAL A 267 -4.99 -20.25 20.27
CA VAL A 267 -5.00 -21.39 19.34
C VAL A 267 -3.74 -21.37 18.47
N ASP A 268 -3.32 -22.57 18.04
CA ASP A 268 -2.19 -22.74 17.13
C ASP A 268 -2.57 -22.24 15.72
N ILE A 269 -1.77 -21.32 15.20
CA ILE A 269 -1.91 -20.77 13.83
C ILE A 269 -0.69 -21.06 12.96
N SER A 270 0.11 -22.07 13.33
CA SER A 270 1.35 -22.42 12.64
C SER A 270 1.13 -22.65 11.15
N THR A 271 0.05 -23.34 10.77
CA THR A 271 -0.27 -23.63 9.38
C THR A 271 -0.50 -22.32 8.56
N ILE A 272 -1.15 -21.32 9.14
CA ILE A 272 -1.36 -20.01 8.51
C ILE A 272 -0.01 -19.32 8.25
N ILE A 273 0.80 -19.17 9.29
CA ILE A 273 2.07 -18.41 9.23
C ILE A 273 3.11 -19.11 8.34
N LEU A 274 3.25 -20.43 8.47
CA LEU A 274 4.21 -21.20 7.69
C LEU A 274 3.81 -21.26 6.21
N ARG A 275 2.52 -21.27 5.90
CA ARG A 275 2.01 -21.16 4.53
C ARG A 275 2.35 -19.80 3.91
N GLU A 276 2.09 -18.69 4.61
CA GLU A 276 2.45 -17.35 4.15
C GLU A 276 3.98 -17.23 3.96
N SER A 277 4.76 -17.78 4.88
CA SER A 277 6.22 -17.82 4.75
C SER A 277 6.67 -18.67 3.54
N ALA A 278 6.01 -19.78 3.26
CA ALA A 278 6.30 -20.59 2.07
C ALA A 278 5.95 -19.85 0.77
N LEU A 279 4.93 -18.99 0.79
CA LEU A 279 4.60 -18.10 -0.32
C LEU A 279 5.67 -17.03 -0.57
N ASP A 280 6.55 -16.75 0.35
CA ASP A 280 7.68 -15.83 0.18
C ASP A 280 8.89 -16.46 -0.53
N ILE A 281 8.96 -17.79 -0.62
CA ILE A 281 10.08 -18.48 -1.27
C ILE A 281 10.15 -18.10 -2.75
N PHE A 282 11.31 -17.59 -3.17
CA PHE A 282 11.55 -17.01 -4.50
C PHE A 282 10.59 -15.86 -4.87
N SER A 283 10.17 -15.06 -3.90
CA SER A 283 9.41 -13.84 -4.15
C SER A 283 10.27 -12.83 -4.91
N ALA A 284 9.72 -12.24 -5.97
CA ALA A 284 10.37 -11.18 -6.74
C ALA A 284 10.68 -9.95 -5.88
N GLY A 285 9.76 -9.56 -4.97
CA GLY A 285 9.96 -8.44 -4.06
C GLY A 285 11.14 -8.65 -3.11
N ILE A 286 11.31 -9.86 -2.56
CA ILE A 286 12.46 -10.21 -1.71
C ILE A 286 13.75 -10.23 -2.54
N PHE A 287 13.70 -10.77 -3.74
CA PHE A 287 14.84 -10.81 -4.65
C PHE A 287 15.34 -9.40 -5.00
N ASP A 288 14.44 -8.51 -5.44
CA ASP A 288 14.77 -7.12 -5.76
C ASP A 288 15.30 -6.37 -4.52
N SER A 289 14.74 -6.63 -3.35
CA SER A 289 15.20 -6.07 -2.08
C SER A 289 16.64 -6.49 -1.74
N LEU A 290 16.97 -7.74 -1.96
CA LEU A 290 18.34 -8.25 -1.75
C LEU A 290 19.33 -7.67 -2.76
N LEU A 291 18.91 -7.43 -4.00
CA LEU A 291 19.71 -6.69 -4.98
C LEU A 291 19.95 -5.26 -4.53
N ARG A 292 18.93 -4.60 -3.96
CA ARG A 292 19.05 -3.25 -3.41
C ARG A 292 20.04 -3.18 -2.24
N TYR A 293 20.00 -4.13 -1.32
CA TYR A 293 21.01 -4.26 -0.27
C TYR A 293 22.42 -4.36 -0.86
N ARG A 294 22.61 -5.20 -1.88
CA ARG A 294 23.89 -5.38 -2.59
C ARG A 294 24.30 -4.14 -3.37
N PHE A 295 23.36 -3.36 -3.85
CA PHE A 295 23.62 -2.10 -4.55
C PHE A 295 24.40 -1.12 -3.67
N PHE A 296 24.03 -0.92 -2.41
CA PHE A 296 24.80 -0.08 -1.49
C PHE A 296 26.21 -0.60 -1.26
N GLN A 297 26.41 -1.92 -1.22
CA GLN A 297 27.75 -2.49 -1.19
C GLN A 297 28.57 -2.13 -2.44
N ARG A 298 27.94 -2.16 -3.62
CA ARG A 298 28.61 -1.80 -4.88
C ARG A 298 28.94 -0.32 -4.96
N LEU A 299 28.02 0.56 -4.54
CA LEU A 299 28.30 1.99 -4.43
C LEU A 299 29.51 2.27 -3.54
N LYS A 300 29.57 1.65 -2.37
CA LYS A 300 30.70 1.78 -1.44
C LYS A 300 32.02 1.31 -2.05
N LYS A 301 32.02 0.13 -2.69
CA LYS A 301 33.20 -0.40 -3.39
C LYS A 301 33.68 0.51 -4.53
N SER A 302 32.75 1.19 -5.19
CA SER A 302 33.05 2.17 -6.23
C SER A 302 33.40 3.57 -5.68
N ARG A 303 33.54 3.71 -4.36
CA ARG A 303 33.89 4.96 -3.66
C ARG A 303 32.87 6.10 -3.86
N VAL A 304 31.63 5.79 -4.18
CA VAL A 304 30.55 6.79 -4.19
C VAL A 304 30.37 7.30 -2.76
N LYS A 305 30.38 8.62 -2.61
CA LYS A 305 30.12 9.27 -1.32
C LYS A 305 28.65 9.65 -1.25
N ILE A 306 27.96 9.25 -0.19
CA ILE A 306 26.57 9.61 0.07
C ILE A 306 26.55 10.52 1.29
N ASP A 307 25.89 11.67 1.16
CA ASP A 307 25.69 12.62 2.25
C ASP A 307 24.48 12.20 3.10
N LYS A 308 23.36 11.93 2.44
CA LYS A 308 22.14 11.41 3.06
C LYS A 308 21.33 10.61 2.06
N VAL A 309 20.40 9.83 2.60
CA VAL A 309 19.43 9.04 1.85
C VAL A 309 18.03 9.51 2.20
N ILE A 310 17.25 9.87 1.19
CA ILE A 310 15.83 10.17 1.30
C ILE A 310 15.10 9.00 0.64
N ASP A 311 14.38 8.24 1.44
CA ASP A 311 13.63 7.06 1.07
C ASP A 311 12.15 7.43 0.92
N TRP A 312 11.50 7.04 -0.18
CA TRP A 312 10.04 7.08 -0.27
C TRP A 312 9.49 5.91 0.53
N SER A 313 9.23 6.16 1.80
CA SER A 313 9.18 5.13 2.83
C SER A 313 7.79 4.56 3.04
N GLU A 314 7.52 3.41 2.47
CA GLU A 314 6.30 2.61 2.69
C GLU A 314 6.54 1.44 3.68
N ASN A 315 7.78 1.31 4.20
CA ASN A 315 8.25 0.24 5.07
C ASN A 315 8.01 -1.17 4.48
N GLN A 316 8.09 -1.28 3.17
CA GLN A 316 8.06 -2.56 2.46
C GLN A 316 9.43 -3.26 2.54
N VAL A 317 9.52 -4.52 2.09
CA VAL A 317 10.81 -5.24 2.08
C VAL A 317 11.92 -4.48 1.35
N VAL A 318 11.58 -3.71 0.32
CA VAL A 318 12.54 -2.92 -0.46
C VAL A 318 13.10 -1.73 0.33
N ASP A 319 12.28 -1.06 1.14
CA ASP A 319 12.70 0.07 1.99
C ASP A 319 13.54 -0.43 3.16
N ARG A 320 13.17 -1.57 3.74
CA ARG A 320 13.95 -2.25 4.77
C ARG A 320 15.33 -2.65 4.26
N ALA A 321 15.41 -3.13 3.02
CA ALA A 321 16.68 -3.47 2.39
C ALA A 321 17.56 -2.25 2.13
N LEU A 322 16.96 -1.09 1.80
CA LEU A 322 17.65 0.20 1.75
C LEU A 322 18.24 0.53 3.12
N CYS A 323 17.42 0.53 4.18
CA CYS A 323 17.87 0.84 5.53
C CYS A 323 19.04 -0.06 5.97
N LEU A 324 18.90 -1.38 5.79
CA LEU A 324 19.95 -2.34 6.11
C LEU A 324 21.22 -2.14 5.26
N GLY A 325 21.06 -1.86 3.96
CA GLY A 325 22.17 -1.60 3.05
C GLY A 325 22.95 -0.36 3.43
N VAL A 326 22.24 0.75 3.71
CA VAL A 326 22.89 2.00 4.16
C VAL A 326 23.60 1.76 5.49
N ARG A 327 22.96 1.19 6.48
CA ARG A 327 23.58 0.93 7.80
C ARG A 327 24.80 0.03 7.71
N SER A 328 24.77 -0.99 6.83
CA SER A 328 25.89 -1.93 6.67
C SER A 328 27.10 -1.32 5.97
N PHE A 329 26.90 -0.44 4.99
CA PHE A 329 27.99 0.04 4.14
C PHE A 329 28.29 1.54 4.29
N TYR A 330 27.35 2.31 4.85
CA TYR A 330 27.45 3.76 5.09
C TYR A 330 26.91 4.11 6.49
N PRO A 331 27.49 3.58 7.58
CA PRO A 331 26.91 3.67 8.93
C PRO A 331 26.80 5.10 9.48
N SER A 332 27.51 6.06 8.91
CA SER A 332 27.43 7.48 9.27
C SER A 332 26.39 8.27 8.46
N VAL A 333 25.79 7.66 7.44
CA VAL A 333 24.83 8.33 6.57
C VAL A 333 23.44 8.24 7.18
N ARG A 334 22.77 9.40 7.29
CA ARG A 334 21.40 9.49 7.81
C ARG A 334 20.39 9.03 6.78
N ILE A 335 19.40 8.28 7.23
CA ILE A 335 18.27 7.81 6.42
C ILE A 335 17.03 8.60 6.84
N ILE A 336 16.43 9.30 5.89
CA ILE A 336 15.19 10.06 6.05
C ILE A 336 14.09 9.31 5.29
N GLY A 337 13.12 8.75 6.01
CA GLY A 337 11.95 8.12 5.40
C GLY A 337 10.86 9.16 5.17
N TYR A 338 10.60 9.52 3.93
CA TYR A 338 9.53 10.46 3.60
C TYR A 338 8.25 9.72 3.23
N GLN A 339 7.18 9.95 3.99
CA GLN A 339 5.84 9.42 3.77
C GLN A 339 4.95 10.52 3.17
N GLY A 340 5.11 10.76 1.88
CA GLY A 340 4.39 11.77 1.11
C GLY A 340 3.00 11.32 0.65
N PHE A 341 2.29 10.51 1.44
CA PHE A 341 0.98 9.94 1.13
C PHE A 341 0.12 9.83 2.39
N ILE A 342 -1.19 9.74 2.18
CA ILE A 342 -2.18 9.51 3.24
C ILE A 342 -2.87 8.18 2.92
N VAL A 343 -2.86 7.28 3.89
CA VAL A 343 -3.42 5.93 3.77
C VAL A 343 -4.16 5.55 5.05
N SER A 344 -5.03 4.56 4.94
CA SER A 344 -5.72 3.98 6.09
C SER A 344 -4.74 3.55 7.18
N GLU A 345 -5.14 3.67 8.43
CA GLU A 345 -4.36 3.19 9.57
C GLU A 345 -4.21 1.67 9.61
N TYR A 346 -5.00 0.95 8.82
CA TYR A 346 -4.88 -0.51 8.68
C TYR A 346 -3.74 -0.95 7.76
N TYR A 347 -3.09 -0.01 7.08
CA TYR A 347 -1.75 -0.22 6.51
C TYR A 347 -0.70 -0.19 7.63
N VAL A 348 -0.75 -1.18 8.50
CA VAL A 348 0.06 -1.27 9.73
C VAL A 348 1.57 -1.21 9.45
N SER A 349 1.98 -1.58 8.23
CA SER A 349 3.39 -1.46 7.80
C SER A 349 3.92 -0.04 7.85
N HIS A 350 3.09 0.97 7.59
CA HIS A 350 3.54 2.37 7.53
C HIS A 350 3.84 2.98 8.91
N GLU A 351 3.50 2.29 9.98
CA GLU A 351 3.77 2.71 11.34
C GLU A 351 4.94 1.90 11.89
N PRO A 352 6.10 2.54 12.18
CA PRO A 352 7.28 1.81 12.64
C PRO A 352 7.00 1.15 13.97
N SER A 353 7.53 -0.06 14.17
CA SER A 353 7.50 -0.74 15.46
C SER A 353 8.88 -0.72 16.12
N TRP A 354 8.89 -0.86 17.42
CA TRP A 354 10.12 -1.01 18.21
C TRP A 354 11.00 -2.15 17.67
N TYR A 355 10.40 -3.29 17.36
CA TYR A 355 11.10 -4.46 16.83
C TYR A 355 11.82 -4.19 15.50
N GLU A 356 11.19 -3.44 14.61
CA GLU A 356 11.76 -3.05 13.31
C GLU A 356 12.91 -2.06 13.49
N ARG A 357 12.76 -1.12 14.43
CA ARG A 357 13.82 -0.17 14.77
C ARG A 357 15.04 -0.89 15.34
N GLU A 358 14.84 -1.81 16.27
CA GLU A 358 15.92 -2.63 16.86
C GLU A 358 16.62 -3.48 15.79
N ALA A 359 15.86 -4.04 14.83
CA ALA A 359 16.39 -4.77 13.69
C ALA A 359 17.14 -3.88 12.66
N GLY A 360 17.06 -2.56 12.79
CA GLY A 360 17.71 -1.59 11.88
C GLY A 360 17.01 -1.44 10.53
N THR A 361 15.72 -1.80 10.43
CA THR A 361 14.96 -1.79 9.18
C THR A 361 14.13 -0.52 8.99
N THR A 362 14.12 0.39 9.95
CA THR A 362 13.43 1.69 9.86
C THR A 362 14.39 2.84 9.57
N PRO A 363 13.95 3.94 8.95
CA PRO A 363 14.74 5.17 8.81
C PRO A 363 15.14 5.77 10.17
N ASP A 364 16.14 6.65 10.18
CA ASP A 364 16.55 7.39 11.40
C ASP A 364 15.53 8.47 11.75
N VAL A 365 14.94 9.09 10.73
CA VAL A 365 13.87 10.10 10.84
C VAL A 365 12.76 9.71 9.88
N ILE A 366 11.51 9.75 10.33
CA ILE A 366 10.35 9.61 9.45
C ILE A 366 9.69 10.99 9.31
N CYS A 367 9.47 11.39 8.07
CA CYS A 367 8.83 12.63 7.71
C CYS A 367 7.39 12.38 7.29
N VAL A 368 6.46 13.16 7.86
CA VAL A 368 5.03 13.14 7.55
C VAL A 368 4.57 14.54 7.15
N MET A 369 3.43 14.66 6.48
CA MET A 369 3.02 15.91 5.86
C MET A 369 2.22 16.85 6.77
N ASN A 370 1.72 16.36 7.90
CA ASN A 370 0.99 17.16 8.87
C ASN A 370 1.17 16.64 10.30
N GLU A 371 0.78 17.48 11.29
CA GLU A 371 0.95 17.18 12.71
C GLU A 371 0.05 16.03 13.21
N ALA A 372 -1.15 15.86 12.62
CA ALA A 372 -2.07 14.78 13.00
C ALA A 372 -1.47 13.38 12.79
N LEU A 373 -0.56 13.25 11.82
CA LEU A 373 0.14 11.98 11.55
C LEU A 373 1.26 11.67 12.56
N VAL A 374 1.79 12.65 13.29
CA VAL A 374 2.94 12.45 14.20
C VAL A 374 2.60 11.47 15.33
N SER A 375 1.48 11.67 16.00
CA SER A 375 1.04 10.81 17.10
C SER A 375 0.80 9.37 16.64
N ARG A 376 0.17 9.20 15.49
CA ARG A 376 -0.08 7.91 14.86
C ARG A 376 1.24 7.15 14.59
N LYS A 377 2.26 7.83 14.04
CA LYS A 377 3.56 7.20 13.72
C LYS A 377 4.38 6.82 14.95
N LYS A 378 4.13 7.44 16.10
CA LYS A 378 4.78 7.11 17.37
C LYS A 378 4.12 5.95 18.13
N LYS A 379 2.96 5.49 17.70
CA LYS A 379 2.14 4.53 18.45
C LYS A 379 2.90 3.26 18.88
N TYR A 380 3.64 2.63 17.96
CA TYR A 380 4.35 1.37 18.22
C TYR A 380 5.86 1.55 18.42
N CYS A 381 6.36 2.77 18.26
CA CYS A 381 7.76 3.14 18.50
C CYS A 381 7.83 4.59 18.98
N PRO A 382 7.56 4.88 20.28
CA PRO A 382 7.54 6.25 20.80
C PRO A 382 8.84 7.02 20.59
N ASP A 383 9.98 6.31 20.62
CA ASP A 383 11.32 6.90 20.44
C ASP A 383 11.68 7.15 18.97
N GLN A 384 10.85 6.76 18.01
CA GLN A 384 11.11 7.07 16.60
C GLN A 384 11.03 8.58 16.39
N LYS A 385 12.06 9.17 15.80
CA LYS A 385 12.04 10.58 15.44
C LYS A 385 11.07 10.77 14.28
N ILE A 386 9.98 11.51 14.54
CA ILE A 386 8.98 11.90 13.53
C ILE A 386 9.04 13.42 13.38
N VAL A 387 9.03 13.91 12.15
CA VAL A 387 9.11 15.34 11.81
C VAL A 387 8.05 15.65 10.75
N VAL A 388 7.38 16.79 10.91
CA VAL A 388 6.52 17.30 9.84
C VAL A 388 7.41 17.88 8.73
N ALA A 389 7.12 17.54 7.49
CA ALA A 389 7.90 17.90 6.31
C ALA A 389 6.98 18.39 5.19
N PRO A 390 7.50 19.12 4.18
CA PRO A 390 6.69 19.67 3.10
C PRO A 390 5.85 18.60 2.40
N ALA A 391 4.59 18.91 2.13
CA ALA A 391 3.66 18.02 1.44
C ALA A 391 3.86 18.09 -0.08
N PHE A 392 5.04 17.67 -0.56
CA PHE A 392 5.44 17.81 -1.97
C PHE A 392 4.36 17.31 -2.92
N ARG A 393 3.84 16.10 -2.72
CA ARG A 393 2.83 15.50 -3.59
C ARG A 393 1.53 16.30 -3.65
N PHE A 394 1.22 17.07 -2.62
CA PHE A 394 0.00 17.87 -2.49
C PHE A 394 0.22 19.36 -2.76
N MET A 395 1.33 19.73 -3.41
CA MET A 395 1.64 21.13 -3.72
C MET A 395 0.51 21.81 -4.51
N ASN A 396 -0.09 21.13 -5.47
CA ASN A 396 -1.20 21.67 -6.26
C ASN A 396 -2.47 21.84 -5.42
N LEU A 397 -2.69 20.97 -4.43
CA LEU A 397 -3.81 21.06 -3.51
C LEU A 397 -3.76 22.33 -2.66
N MET A 398 -2.58 22.71 -2.19
CA MET A 398 -2.40 23.93 -1.37
C MET A 398 -2.63 25.21 -2.17
N ASN A 399 -2.47 25.17 -3.47
CA ASN A 399 -2.75 26.28 -4.39
C ASN A 399 -4.19 26.26 -4.94
N TYR A 400 -5.00 25.29 -4.53
CA TYR A 400 -6.38 25.17 -4.99
C TYR A 400 -7.24 26.31 -4.43
N HIS A 401 -7.86 27.06 -5.33
CA HIS A 401 -8.84 28.10 -5.02
C HIS A 401 -10.20 27.66 -5.54
N SER A 402 -11.13 27.37 -4.65
CA SER A 402 -12.49 27.03 -5.03
C SER A 402 -13.17 28.23 -5.69
N VAL A 403 -13.61 28.07 -6.92
CA VAL A 403 -14.59 28.95 -7.56
C VAL A 403 -15.97 28.38 -7.22
N VAL A 404 -16.66 28.94 -6.22
CA VAL A 404 -17.92 28.39 -5.66
C VAL A 404 -19.11 29.03 -6.38
N ASP A 405 -19.18 29.04 -7.70
CA ASP A 405 -20.30 29.61 -8.44
C ASP A 405 -21.07 28.61 -9.33
N SER A 406 -20.71 27.32 -9.32
CA SER A 406 -21.36 26.28 -10.13
C SER A 406 -22.31 25.41 -9.32
N VAL A 407 -23.41 24.99 -9.94
CA VAL A 407 -24.29 23.95 -9.39
C VAL A 407 -23.53 22.63 -9.40
N ARG A 408 -23.23 22.08 -8.23
CA ARG A 408 -22.56 20.79 -8.09
C ARG A 408 -23.56 19.67 -8.30
N ASP A 409 -23.55 19.06 -9.48
CA ASP A 409 -24.48 17.96 -9.86
C ASP A 409 -23.76 16.64 -10.19
N ILE A 410 -22.43 16.57 -9.97
CA ILE A 410 -21.63 15.38 -10.28
C ILE A 410 -21.35 14.57 -9.02
N ILE A 411 -21.61 13.28 -9.08
CA ILE A 411 -21.06 12.29 -8.16
C ILE A 411 -19.81 11.70 -8.80
N LEU A 412 -18.64 11.98 -8.23
CA LEU A 412 -17.36 11.53 -8.73
C LEU A 412 -16.99 10.18 -8.08
N LEU A 413 -16.91 9.13 -8.90
CA LEU A 413 -16.46 7.80 -8.48
C LEU A 413 -14.94 7.71 -8.68
N ALA A 414 -14.15 7.97 -7.63
CA ALA A 414 -12.69 7.80 -7.67
C ALA A 414 -12.35 6.34 -7.35
N LEU A 415 -12.20 5.53 -8.41
CA LEU A 415 -12.04 4.09 -8.27
C LEU A 415 -10.60 3.71 -7.88
N PRO A 416 -10.41 2.81 -6.88
CA PRO A 416 -9.10 2.34 -6.47
C PRO A 416 -8.47 1.40 -7.51
N VAL A 417 -7.20 1.02 -7.28
CA VAL A 417 -6.49 0.06 -8.14
C VAL A 417 -7.09 -1.36 -8.06
N HIS A 418 -7.75 -1.69 -6.96
CA HIS A 418 -8.35 -3.00 -6.71
C HIS A 418 -9.68 -3.14 -7.45
N ILE A 419 -9.72 -4.05 -8.43
CA ILE A 419 -10.86 -4.24 -9.33
C ILE A 419 -12.12 -4.68 -8.58
N ASP A 420 -12.00 -5.58 -7.59
CA ASP A 420 -13.16 -6.07 -6.84
C ASP A 420 -13.82 -4.96 -6.02
N THR A 421 -13.05 -4.09 -5.41
CA THR A 421 -13.56 -2.90 -4.72
C THR A 421 -14.22 -1.93 -5.70
N SER A 422 -13.61 -1.72 -6.86
CA SER A 422 -14.17 -0.88 -7.92
C SER A 422 -15.47 -1.44 -8.46
N ARG A 423 -15.56 -2.76 -8.66
CA ARG A 423 -16.81 -3.46 -9.06
C ARG A 423 -17.90 -3.25 -8.02
N MET A 424 -17.58 -3.39 -6.74
CA MET A 424 -18.53 -3.18 -5.63
C MET A 424 -19.09 -1.75 -5.64
N ILE A 425 -18.25 -0.73 -5.85
CA ILE A 425 -18.67 0.67 -5.97
C ILE A 425 -19.65 0.83 -7.15
N ILE A 426 -19.30 0.33 -8.32
CA ILE A 426 -20.14 0.42 -9.53
C ILE A 426 -21.49 -0.27 -9.29
N GLN A 427 -21.50 -1.49 -8.76
CA GLN A 427 -22.72 -2.26 -8.50
C GLN A 427 -23.62 -1.58 -7.47
N LEU A 428 -23.05 -0.90 -6.50
CA LEU A 428 -23.80 -0.14 -5.50
C LEU A 428 -24.43 1.10 -6.13
N CYS A 429 -23.69 1.85 -6.95
CA CYS A 429 -24.21 3.02 -7.66
C CYS A 429 -25.30 2.66 -8.70
N LEU A 430 -25.22 1.49 -9.33
CA LEU A 430 -26.25 1.00 -10.26
C LEU A 430 -27.60 0.75 -9.60
N ARG A 431 -27.64 0.55 -8.28
CA ARG A 431 -28.87 0.34 -7.51
C ARG A 431 -29.48 1.64 -6.99
N VAL A 432 -28.80 2.78 -7.18
CA VAL A 432 -29.37 4.09 -6.86
C VAL A 432 -30.49 4.39 -7.86
N HIS A 433 -31.64 4.86 -7.36
CA HIS A 433 -32.80 5.19 -8.20
C HIS A 433 -32.49 6.32 -9.19
N GLU A 434 -33.08 6.26 -10.39
CA GLU A 434 -32.92 7.23 -11.48
C GLU A 434 -33.50 8.61 -11.17
N ASP A 435 -34.34 8.72 -10.14
CA ASP A 435 -34.99 9.97 -9.73
C ASP A 435 -34.01 11.02 -9.13
N PHE A 436 -32.76 10.61 -8.87
CA PHE A 436 -31.71 11.54 -8.44
C PHE A 436 -31.07 12.23 -9.65
N ASN A 437 -31.15 13.52 -9.68
CA ASN A 437 -30.66 14.41 -10.77
C ASN A 437 -29.13 14.56 -10.79
N TYR A 438 -28.38 13.49 -10.43
CA TYR A 438 -26.92 13.48 -10.39
C TYR A 438 -26.32 12.74 -11.58
N LYS A 439 -25.16 13.22 -12.05
CA LYS A 439 -24.34 12.60 -13.10
C LYS A 439 -23.20 11.81 -12.48
N PHE A 440 -23.08 10.53 -12.80
CA PHE A 440 -21.98 9.73 -12.30
C PHE A 440 -20.76 9.83 -13.23
N HIS A 441 -19.65 10.37 -12.72
CA HIS A 441 -18.37 10.41 -13.42
C HIS A 441 -17.40 9.39 -12.82
N ILE A 442 -16.81 8.54 -13.67
CA ILE A 442 -15.81 7.54 -13.25
C ILE A 442 -14.42 8.07 -13.54
N LYS A 443 -13.62 8.23 -12.50
CA LYS A 443 -12.18 8.47 -12.55
C LYS A 443 -11.44 7.20 -12.16
N LEU A 444 -10.76 6.57 -13.12
CA LEU A 444 -9.95 5.38 -12.87
C LEU A 444 -8.63 5.74 -12.17
N HIS A 445 -8.11 4.79 -11.39
CA HIS A 445 -6.75 4.91 -10.88
C HIS A 445 -5.75 5.01 -12.05
N PRO A 446 -4.69 5.85 -11.97
CA PRO A 446 -3.75 6.10 -13.08
C PRO A 446 -3.06 4.85 -13.66
N THR A 447 -3.03 3.75 -12.92
CA THR A 447 -2.43 2.48 -13.37
C THR A 447 -3.43 1.54 -14.06
N VAL A 448 -4.72 1.92 -14.14
CA VAL A 448 -5.80 1.10 -14.72
C VAL A 448 -6.28 1.74 -16.00
N THR A 449 -6.17 1.03 -17.13
CA THR A 449 -6.70 1.50 -18.40
C THR A 449 -8.20 1.21 -18.52
N LYS A 450 -8.97 2.11 -19.15
CA LYS A 450 -10.41 1.95 -19.39
C LYS A 450 -10.73 0.62 -20.09
N LYS A 451 -9.94 0.25 -21.10
CA LYS A 451 -10.12 -1.01 -21.85
C LYS A 451 -10.03 -2.24 -20.93
N LYS A 452 -8.99 -2.30 -20.08
CA LYS A 452 -8.83 -3.40 -19.12
C LYS A 452 -9.95 -3.39 -18.08
N PHE A 453 -10.30 -2.22 -17.57
CA PHE A 453 -11.33 -2.07 -16.57
C PHE A 453 -12.69 -2.58 -17.05
N LEU A 454 -13.13 -2.21 -18.28
CA LEU A 454 -14.41 -2.65 -18.85
C LEU A 454 -14.47 -4.15 -19.15
N VAL A 455 -13.33 -4.83 -19.36
CA VAL A 455 -13.29 -6.30 -19.47
C VAL A 455 -13.60 -6.94 -18.11
N GLU A 456 -13.07 -6.38 -17.03
CA GLU A 456 -13.23 -6.92 -15.68
C GLU A 456 -14.56 -6.49 -15.02
N VAL A 457 -15.05 -5.28 -15.33
CA VAL A 457 -16.27 -4.67 -14.78
C VAL A 457 -17.16 -4.18 -15.92
N PRO A 458 -17.80 -5.10 -16.67
CA PRO A 458 -18.60 -4.72 -17.82
C PRO A 458 -19.82 -3.86 -17.46
N GLU A 459 -20.31 -3.95 -16.23
CA GLU A 459 -21.41 -3.13 -15.70
C GLU A 459 -21.12 -1.62 -15.75
N ALA A 460 -19.85 -1.23 -15.73
CA ALA A 460 -19.43 0.18 -15.87
C ALA A 460 -19.66 0.76 -17.29
N SER A 461 -20.10 -0.05 -18.25
CA SER A 461 -20.55 0.42 -19.57
C SER A 461 -21.98 0.97 -19.59
N ASP A 462 -22.72 0.90 -18.47
CA ASP A 462 -24.05 1.49 -18.33
C ASP A 462 -24.04 2.99 -18.69
N SER A 463 -25.08 3.46 -19.38
CA SER A 463 -25.19 4.83 -19.90
C SER A 463 -25.20 5.92 -18.81
N ARG A 464 -25.47 5.57 -17.56
CA ARG A 464 -25.40 6.46 -16.40
C ARG A 464 -23.99 6.91 -16.05
N PHE A 465 -22.96 6.17 -16.49
CA PHE A 465 -21.57 6.43 -16.17
C PHE A 465 -20.83 7.12 -17.31
N LYS A 466 -20.14 8.20 -16.98
CA LYS A 466 -19.22 8.90 -17.88
C LYS A 466 -17.79 8.73 -17.37
N PHE A 467 -16.90 8.15 -18.17
CA PHE A 467 -15.47 8.10 -17.86
C PHE A 467 -14.84 9.48 -18.11
N VAL A 468 -14.03 9.94 -17.15
CA VAL A 468 -13.33 11.23 -17.21
C VAL A 468 -11.82 11.04 -17.01
N GLU A 469 -11.02 11.84 -17.74
CA GLU A 469 -9.56 11.79 -17.70
C GLU A 469 -8.94 13.03 -17.04
N ASP A 470 -9.72 14.11 -16.91
CA ASP A 470 -9.32 15.38 -16.29
C ASP A 470 -8.71 15.17 -14.90
N SER A 471 -7.90 16.11 -14.42
CA SER A 471 -7.34 16.03 -13.07
C SER A 471 -8.45 16.09 -12.01
N LEU A 472 -8.21 15.56 -10.80
CA LEU A 472 -9.18 15.67 -9.69
C LEU A 472 -9.50 17.13 -9.38
N TYR A 473 -8.50 18.01 -9.48
CA TYR A 473 -8.65 19.43 -9.17
C TYR A 473 -9.54 20.16 -10.18
N ASP A 474 -9.59 19.70 -11.44
CA ASP A 474 -10.47 20.23 -12.47
C ASP A 474 -11.91 19.71 -12.32
N LEU A 475 -12.09 18.56 -11.66
CA LEU A 475 -13.40 17.93 -11.45
C LEU A 475 -14.09 18.38 -10.16
N PHE A 476 -13.34 18.72 -9.12
CA PHE A 476 -13.90 19.09 -7.81
C PHE A 476 -14.85 20.30 -7.82
N PRO A 477 -14.67 21.34 -8.65
CA PRO A 477 -15.60 22.47 -8.68
C PRO A 477 -17.06 22.06 -8.94
N ASP A 478 -17.29 21.08 -9.83
CA ASP A 478 -18.62 20.60 -10.21
C ASP A 478 -19.07 19.36 -9.42
N THR A 479 -18.19 18.82 -8.53
CA THR A 479 -18.46 17.61 -7.76
C THR A 479 -19.23 17.92 -6.49
N ALA A 480 -20.45 17.38 -6.38
CA ALA A 480 -21.24 17.42 -5.15
C ALA A 480 -20.71 16.44 -4.10
N LEU A 481 -20.31 15.25 -4.54
CA LEU A 481 -19.91 14.16 -3.67
C LEU A 481 -18.83 13.28 -4.33
N LEU A 482 -17.80 12.93 -3.59
CA LEU A 482 -16.86 11.89 -3.98
C LEU A 482 -17.27 10.55 -3.34
N VAL A 483 -17.38 9.50 -4.16
CA VAL A 483 -17.55 8.13 -3.70
C VAL A 483 -16.28 7.34 -4.00
N SER A 484 -15.69 6.74 -2.98
CA SER A 484 -14.45 5.98 -3.13
C SER A 484 -14.32 4.93 -2.02
N SER A 485 -13.12 4.41 -1.87
CA SER A 485 -12.73 3.54 -0.75
C SER A 485 -11.38 4.01 -0.20
N ASP A 486 -10.39 3.15 -0.11
CA ASP A 486 -9.03 3.46 0.34
C ASP A 486 -8.21 4.23 -0.73
N SER A 487 -8.48 5.50 -0.87
CA SER A 487 -7.81 6.39 -1.83
C SER A 487 -7.47 7.75 -1.22
N SER A 488 -6.26 8.26 -1.45
CA SER A 488 -5.88 9.62 -1.06
C SER A 488 -6.75 10.71 -1.70
N ALA A 489 -7.45 10.40 -2.79
CA ALA A 489 -8.43 11.30 -3.41
C ALA A 489 -9.53 11.74 -2.42
N CYS A 490 -9.86 10.89 -1.42
CA CYS A 490 -10.80 11.24 -0.36
C CYS A 490 -10.32 12.42 0.47
N PHE A 491 -9.04 12.42 0.84
CA PHE A 491 -8.43 13.53 1.57
C PHE A 491 -8.39 14.81 0.70
N GLU A 492 -8.00 14.69 -0.56
CA GLU A 492 -7.95 15.80 -1.50
C GLU A 492 -9.34 16.43 -1.73
N ALA A 493 -10.38 15.59 -1.85
CA ALA A 493 -11.77 16.03 -2.00
C ALA A 493 -12.24 16.87 -0.81
N ILE A 494 -12.05 16.37 0.42
CA ILE A 494 -12.44 17.10 1.64
C ILE A 494 -11.68 18.43 1.77
N TYR A 495 -10.38 18.42 1.47
CA TYR A 495 -9.58 19.64 1.47
C TYR A 495 -10.13 20.68 0.49
N CYS A 496 -10.65 20.24 -0.66
CA CYS A 496 -11.28 21.09 -1.68
C CYS A 496 -12.77 21.41 -1.40
N GLY A 497 -13.32 20.99 -0.26
CA GLY A 497 -14.71 21.24 0.10
C GLY A 497 -15.72 20.35 -0.63
N VAL A 498 -15.33 19.10 -0.91
CA VAL A 498 -16.20 18.05 -1.47
C VAL A 498 -16.44 16.99 -0.40
N ALA A 499 -17.71 16.70 -0.11
CA ALA A 499 -18.08 15.63 0.82
C ALA A 499 -17.64 14.27 0.29
N VAL A 500 -17.38 13.30 1.19
CA VAL A 500 -16.86 11.99 0.81
C VAL A 500 -17.72 10.87 1.40
N ILE A 501 -18.02 9.87 0.57
CA ILE A 501 -18.56 8.60 1.02
C ILE A 501 -17.52 7.50 0.74
N ILE A 502 -17.14 6.80 1.81
CA ILE A 502 -16.34 5.58 1.73
C ILE A 502 -17.29 4.39 1.57
N ILE A 503 -17.08 3.57 0.56
CA ILE A 503 -17.83 2.34 0.41
C ILE A 503 -17.27 1.28 1.35
N GLY A 504 -18.14 0.84 2.28
CA GLY A 504 -17.81 -0.16 3.28
C GLY A 504 -17.57 -1.53 2.67
N ASN A 505 -16.51 -2.18 3.10
CA ASN A 505 -16.16 -3.52 2.63
C ASN A 505 -16.96 -4.58 3.42
N ARG A 506 -17.66 -5.47 2.70
CA ARG A 506 -18.40 -6.59 3.29
C ARG A 506 -17.67 -7.93 3.16
N THR A 507 -16.46 -7.94 2.61
CA THR A 507 -15.65 -9.15 2.47
C THR A 507 -14.37 -9.11 3.33
N GLY A 508 -14.16 -8.02 4.04
CA GLY A 508 -13.01 -7.76 4.90
C GLY A 508 -13.16 -6.43 5.62
N PRO A 509 -12.12 -5.97 6.34
CA PRO A 509 -12.14 -4.66 7.00
C PRO A 509 -12.35 -3.52 6.00
N THR A 510 -13.08 -2.49 6.41
CA THR A 510 -13.21 -1.24 5.63
C THR A 510 -11.99 -0.39 5.86
N PHE A 511 -11.23 -0.11 4.81
CA PHE A 511 -10.08 0.79 4.85
C PHE A 511 -10.54 2.21 4.52
N SER A 512 -10.20 3.18 5.38
CA SER A 512 -10.44 4.60 5.13
C SER A 512 -9.15 5.39 5.35
N PRO A 513 -8.71 6.23 4.39
CA PRO A 513 -7.55 7.11 4.59
C PRO A 513 -7.86 8.29 5.51
N LEU A 514 -9.11 8.49 5.88
CA LEU A 514 -9.61 9.63 6.66
C LEU A 514 -9.64 9.36 8.16
N ASP A 515 -9.61 8.08 8.57
CA ASP A 515 -9.68 7.67 9.97
C ASP A 515 -8.57 8.31 10.80
N GLY A 516 -8.98 8.98 11.90
CA GLY A 516 -8.07 9.64 12.83
C GLY A 516 -7.36 10.89 12.29
N ILE A 517 -7.65 11.31 11.05
CA ILE A 517 -7.05 12.48 10.41
C ILE A 517 -8.09 13.58 10.15
N VAL A 518 -9.31 13.18 9.78
CA VAL A 518 -10.39 14.08 9.38
C VAL A 518 -11.62 13.85 10.26
N SER A 519 -12.28 14.94 10.70
CA SER A 519 -13.53 14.84 11.45
C SER A 519 -14.60 14.08 10.67
N SER A 520 -15.35 13.20 11.35
CA SER A 520 -16.43 12.39 10.77
C SER A 520 -17.63 13.20 10.29
N GLU A 521 -17.66 14.50 10.49
CA GLU A 521 -18.69 15.39 9.93
C GLU A 521 -18.54 15.63 8.41
N TYR A 522 -17.36 15.36 7.84
CA TYR A 522 -17.06 15.57 6.42
C TYR A 522 -17.14 14.30 5.57
N TRP A 523 -17.30 13.14 6.18
CA TRP A 523 -17.34 11.87 5.48
C TRP A 523 -18.12 10.81 6.26
N ASP A 524 -18.58 9.78 5.55
CA ASP A 524 -19.31 8.66 6.15
C ASP A 524 -19.00 7.35 5.42
N VAL A 525 -19.40 6.22 6.00
CA VAL A 525 -19.21 4.87 5.45
C VAL A 525 -20.55 4.28 5.05
N CYS A 526 -20.66 3.87 3.80
CA CYS A 526 -21.87 3.31 3.22
C CYS A 526 -21.68 1.82 2.85
N TYR A 527 -22.57 0.95 3.31
CA TYR A 527 -22.54 -0.50 3.06
C TYR A 527 -23.62 -1.00 2.10
N ASP A 528 -24.61 -0.19 1.78
CA ASP A 528 -25.77 -0.57 0.98
C ASP A 528 -26.34 0.60 0.17
N PRO A 529 -27.16 0.33 -0.87
CA PRO A 529 -27.73 1.39 -1.71
C PRO A 529 -28.67 2.34 -0.97
N ASP A 530 -29.44 1.86 0.03
CA ASP A 530 -30.41 2.70 0.75
C ASP A 530 -29.67 3.73 1.60
N CYS A 531 -28.54 3.33 2.20
CA CYS A 531 -27.63 4.22 2.89
C CYS A 531 -27.07 5.29 1.93
N LEU A 532 -26.61 4.87 0.73
CA LEU A 532 -26.08 5.80 -0.27
C LEU A 532 -27.15 6.81 -0.73
N MET A 533 -28.38 6.34 -1.02
CA MET A 533 -29.49 7.21 -1.40
C MET A 533 -29.84 8.23 -0.31
N LYS A 534 -29.88 7.80 0.96
CA LYS A 534 -30.12 8.70 2.09
C LYS A 534 -29.04 9.78 2.20
N MET A 535 -27.78 9.39 2.06
CA MET A 535 -26.65 10.33 2.09
C MET A 535 -26.72 11.33 0.94
N LEU A 536 -27.03 10.87 -0.28
CA LEU A 536 -27.22 11.74 -1.45
C LEU A 536 -28.35 12.75 -1.25
N ALA A 537 -29.45 12.35 -0.61
CA ALA A 537 -30.58 13.21 -0.30
C ALA A 537 -30.26 14.28 0.77
N THR A 538 -29.27 14.03 1.63
CA THR A 538 -28.91 14.91 2.76
C THR A 538 -27.62 15.68 2.52
N THR A 539 -26.89 15.41 1.44
CA THR A 539 -25.64 16.08 1.13
C THR A 539 -25.88 17.58 0.91
N ASP A 540 -25.34 18.40 1.81
CA ASP A 540 -25.37 19.85 1.68
C ASP A 540 -24.37 20.28 0.60
N GLN A 541 -24.87 20.95 -0.45
CA GLN A 541 -24.04 21.46 -1.55
C GLN A 541 -23.16 22.66 -1.14
N SER A 542 -23.32 23.15 0.10
CA SER A 542 -22.61 24.32 0.62
C SER A 542 -21.31 24.01 1.38
N PHE A 543 -20.73 22.82 1.22
CA PHE A 543 -19.49 22.44 1.90
C PHE A 543 -18.37 23.46 1.67
N LYS A 544 -17.82 23.98 2.76
CA LYS A 544 -16.68 24.92 2.73
C LYS A 544 -15.36 24.15 2.70
N ILE A 545 -14.36 24.76 2.07
CA ILE A 545 -12.98 24.23 2.09
C ILE A 545 -12.55 23.99 3.53
N ASN A 546 -12.20 22.75 3.84
CA ASN A 546 -11.67 22.40 5.17
C ASN A 546 -10.16 22.65 5.20
N ARG A 547 -9.76 23.84 5.67
CA ARG A 547 -8.35 24.22 5.84
C ARG A 547 -7.76 23.79 7.19
N ASP A 548 -8.54 23.17 8.07
CA ASP A 548 -8.05 22.70 9.37
C ASP A 548 -7.07 21.53 9.24
N MET A 549 -7.08 20.86 8.08
CA MET A 549 -6.10 19.85 7.69
C MET A 549 -4.80 20.48 7.19
N GLN A 550 -4.08 21.16 8.08
CA GLN A 550 -2.86 21.90 7.71
C GLN A 550 -1.78 20.95 7.17
N LEU A 551 -1.57 21.00 5.86
CA LEU A 551 -0.40 20.41 5.22
C LEU A 551 0.77 21.38 5.30
N MET A 552 1.98 20.88 5.56
CA MET A 552 3.17 21.73 5.54
C MET A 552 3.44 22.23 4.11
N PRO A 553 3.47 23.55 3.86
CA PRO A 553 3.65 24.09 2.51
C PRO A 553 5.06 23.84 1.98
N VAL A 554 5.15 23.73 0.66
CA VAL A 554 6.43 23.62 -0.08
C VAL A 554 6.96 25.03 -0.34
N THR A 555 7.88 25.49 0.48
CA THR A 555 8.61 26.75 0.34
C THR A 555 10.11 26.51 0.26
N LYS A 556 10.89 27.54 -0.06
CA LYS A 556 12.35 27.44 -0.04
C LYS A 556 12.88 27.08 1.35
N GLU A 557 12.28 27.66 2.38
CA GLU A 557 12.65 27.45 3.78
C GLU A 557 12.36 26.01 4.20
N SER A 558 11.11 25.55 3.98
CA SER A 558 10.68 24.20 4.39
C SER A 558 11.42 23.11 3.61
N ALA A 559 11.70 23.30 2.32
CA ALA A 559 12.50 22.37 1.52
C ALA A 559 13.97 22.34 1.98
N LYS A 560 14.54 23.49 2.36
CA LYS A 560 15.89 23.58 2.92
C LYS A 560 15.99 22.88 4.28
N GLU A 561 15.01 23.07 5.15
CA GLU A 561 14.91 22.35 6.44
C GLU A 561 14.79 20.84 6.25
N PHE A 562 13.95 20.41 5.31
CA PHE A 562 13.80 18.99 4.97
C PHE A 562 15.14 18.38 4.50
N ILE A 563 15.87 19.07 3.62
CA ILE A 563 17.20 18.60 3.18
C ILE A 563 18.24 18.71 4.28
N ALA A 564 18.08 19.57 5.28
CA ALA A 564 19.00 19.69 6.41
C ALA A 564 18.85 18.58 7.47
N LEU A 565 17.72 17.85 7.49
CA LEU A 565 17.49 16.71 8.40
C LEU A 565 18.59 15.65 8.26
#